data_1ee7b2ea5e0cce9bbbc878ab53625ff1
#
_entry.id   1ee7b2ea5e0cce9bbbc878ab53625ff1
#
_cell.length_a   1.000
_cell.length_b   1.000
_cell.length_c   1.000
_cell.angle_alpha   90.00
_cell.angle_beta   90.00
_cell.angle_gamma   90.00
#
_symmetry.space_group_name_H-M   'P 1'
#
loop_
_entity.id
_entity.type
_entity.pdbx_description
1 polymer ?
#
loop_
_entity_poly.entity_id
_entity_poly.type
_entity_poly.pdbx_seq_one_letter_code
_entity_poly.pdbx_strand_id
1 'polypeptide(L)'
;MHIMLSQNRMFSLRPLALAISLCVAVPVSLAQPGPGRNENAMQETRDIASAMLKELGQTLQAAMANGGPENAIGVCKTQAPEIAQNLSTKHQLQVARVGTRARNAVMGQPNEWQALALKQFEARLASGDKPHDIEFVQLTKSGAYDLELRYAKPIVMQAMCTACHGSTEQITPSVKAKLEQMYPNDKAVDYKPGDLRGAVVVTRILSN
;
A
#
# COMPACT_ATOMS: atom_id res chain seq x y z
N MET A 1 -61.84 -93.95 22.51
CA MET A 1 -60.93 -94.55 21.58
C MET A 1 -60.48 -93.56 20.49
N HIS A 2 -59.84 -92.49 20.77
CA HIS A 2 -59.22 -91.64 19.78
C HIS A 2 -57.94 -91.05 20.43
N ILE A 3 -56.79 -91.35 19.86
CA ILE A 3 -55.48 -90.94 20.22
C ILE A 3 -55.22 -89.53 19.55
N MET A 4 -55.00 -88.49 20.32
CA MET A 4 -54.59 -87.19 19.83
C MET A 4 -53.04 -87.04 20.04
N LEU A 5 -52.35 -86.98 18.92
CA LEU A 5 -50.90 -86.68 18.85
C LEU A 5 -50.67 -85.20 19.06
N SER A 6 -49.97 -84.87 20.10
CA SER A 6 -49.46 -83.48 20.34
C SER A 6 -48.23 -83.22 19.52
N GLN A 7 -48.22 -82.22 18.64
CA GLN A 7 -47.10 -81.79 17.91
C GLN A 7 -46.32 -80.69 18.71
N ASN A 8 -45.14 -80.98 19.12
CA ASN A 8 -44.19 -80.03 19.71
C ASN A 8 -43.58 -79.16 18.60
N ARG A 9 -43.96 -77.91 18.60
CA ARG A 9 -43.28 -76.91 17.74
C ARG A 9 -42.08 -76.34 18.50
N MET A 10 -40.87 -76.69 18.06
CA MET A 10 -39.63 -76.07 18.49
C MET A 10 -39.53 -74.66 17.89
N PHE A 11 -39.52 -73.62 18.75
CA PHE A 11 -39.22 -72.26 18.36
C PHE A 11 -37.69 -72.09 18.20
N SER A 12 -37.30 -71.93 16.96
CA SER A 12 -35.89 -71.56 16.62
C SER A 12 -35.68 -70.06 16.86
N LEU A 13 -34.91 -69.73 17.90
CA LEU A 13 -34.45 -68.39 18.15
C LEU A 13 -33.27 -68.04 17.15
N ARG A 14 -33.55 -67.19 16.16
CA ARG A 14 -32.58 -66.63 15.28
C ARG A 14 -31.89 -65.46 16.00
N PRO A 15 -30.53 -65.37 16.07
CA PRO A 15 -29.85 -64.21 16.63
C PRO A 15 -30.00 -63.00 15.68
N LEU A 16 -30.52 -61.91 16.21
CA LEU A 16 -30.59 -60.63 15.54
C LEU A 16 -29.21 -60.00 15.53
N ALA A 17 -28.50 -60.01 14.38
CA ALA A 17 -27.22 -59.34 14.21
C ALA A 17 -27.45 -57.83 14.17
N LEU A 18 -27.09 -57.14 15.21
CA LEU A 18 -27.08 -55.67 15.32
C LEU A 18 -25.95 -55.15 14.49
N ALA A 19 -26.20 -54.63 13.27
CA ALA A 19 -25.21 -53.95 12.46
C ALA A 19 -25.01 -52.53 13.03
N ILE A 20 -23.90 -52.31 13.75
CA ILE A 20 -23.46 -50.99 14.19
C ILE A 20 -22.89 -50.29 12.98
N SER A 21 -23.65 -49.37 12.38
CA SER A 21 -23.21 -48.48 11.31
C SER A 21 -22.31 -47.41 11.92
N LEU A 22 -21.00 -47.53 11.68
CA LEU A 22 -20.00 -46.53 12.11
C LEU A 22 -20.11 -45.31 11.17
N CYS A 23 -20.88 -44.29 11.55
CA CYS A 23 -20.88 -43.00 10.85
C CYS A 23 -19.51 -42.30 11.06
N VAL A 24 -18.62 -42.42 10.08
CA VAL A 24 -17.39 -41.61 10.01
C VAL A 24 -17.83 -40.18 9.70
N ALA A 25 -17.82 -39.31 10.72
CA ALA A 25 -17.97 -37.88 10.55
C ALA A 25 -16.71 -37.32 9.83
N VAL A 26 -16.83 -37.06 8.53
CA VAL A 26 -15.79 -36.33 7.78
C VAL A 26 -15.85 -34.87 8.25
N PRO A 27 -14.75 -34.30 8.79
CA PRO A 27 -14.76 -32.89 9.14
C PRO A 27 -14.91 -32.06 7.86
N VAL A 28 -16.05 -31.38 7.73
CA VAL A 28 -16.24 -30.36 6.69
C VAL A 28 -15.32 -29.20 7.08
N SER A 29 -14.16 -29.11 6.44
CA SER A 29 -13.30 -27.93 6.53
C SER A 29 -14.02 -26.78 5.86
N LEU A 30 -14.59 -25.86 6.65
CA LEU A 30 -15.13 -24.61 6.16
C LEU A 30 -13.93 -23.77 5.69
N ALA A 31 -13.60 -23.85 4.41
CA ALA A 31 -12.65 -22.96 3.78
C ALA A 31 -13.14 -21.52 4.00
N GLN A 32 -12.36 -20.70 4.71
CA GLN A 32 -12.68 -19.28 4.86
C GLN A 32 -12.65 -18.65 3.46
N PRO A 33 -13.66 -17.82 3.10
CA PRO A 33 -13.61 -17.09 1.85
C PRO A 33 -12.34 -16.24 1.83
N GLY A 34 -11.55 -16.36 0.77
CA GLY A 34 -10.38 -15.51 0.55
C GLY A 34 -10.81 -14.04 0.46
N PRO A 35 -9.85 -13.10 0.62
CA PRO A 35 -10.13 -11.67 0.53
C PRO A 35 -10.84 -11.35 -0.78
N GLY A 36 -11.86 -10.49 -0.71
CA GLY A 36 -12.63 -10.06 -1.87
C GLY A 36 -11.73 -9.32 -2.88
N ARG A 37 -12.18 -9.22 -4.13
CA ARG A 37 -11.41 -8.54 -5.22
C ARG A 37 -10.93 -7.14 -4.82
N ASN A 38 -11.78 -6.38 -4.12
CA ASN A 38 -11.45 -5.01 -3.68
C ASN A 38 -10.40 -4.99 -2.55
N GLU A 39 -10.40 -5.98 -1.66
CA GLU A 39 -9.38 -6.13 -0.62
C GLU A 39 -8.02 -6.47 -1.22
N ASN A 40 -7.98 -7.37 -2.20
CA ASN A 40 -6.76 -7.69 -2.93
C ASN A 40 -6.21 -6.46 -3.68
N ALA A 41 -7.09 -5.70 -4.36
CA ALA A 41 -6.71 -4.48 -5.05
C ALA A 41 -6.18 -3.40 -4.08
N MET A 42 -6.75 -3.28 -2.90
CA MET A 42 -6.28 -2.39 -1.85
C MET A 42 -4.92 -2.81 -1.33
N GLN A 43 -4.72 -4.10 -1.04
CA GLN A 43 -3.43 -4.59 -0.55
C GLN A 43 -2.33 -4.39 -1.60
N GLU A 44 -2.58 -4.75 -2.85
CA GLU A 44 -1.66 -4.48 -3.96
C GLU A 44 -1.30 -2.99 -4.08
N THR A 45 -2.29 -2.10 -3.91
CA THR A 45 -2.06 -0.65 -3.94
C THR A 45 -1.14 -0.18 -2.82
N ARG A 46 -1.29 -0.70 -1.60
CA ARG A 46 -0.37 -0.46 -0.47
C ARG A 46 1.04 -0.94 -0.77
N ASP A 47 1.16 -2.13 -1.34
CA ASP A 47 2.45 -2.75 -1.67
C ASP A 47 3.18 -1.93 -2.75
N ILE A 48 2.48 -1.44 -3.76
CA ILE A 48 3.03 -0.57 -4.81
C ILE A 48 3.52 0.75 -4.23
N ALA A 49 2.73 1.41 -3.38
CA ALA A 49 3.15 2.65 -2.72
C ALA A 49 4.40 2.42 -1.84
N SER A 50 4.46 1.30 -1.14
CA SER A 50 5.60 0.90 -0.32
C SER A 50 6.83 0.57 -1.17
N ALA A 51 6.65 -0.10 -2.32
CA ALA A 51 7.72 -0.38 -3.28
C ALA A 51 8.32 0.91 -3.84
N MET A 52 7.48 1.90 -4.21
CA MET A 52 7.93 3.22 -4.65
C MET A 52 8.80 3.91 -3.60
N LEU A 53 8.38 3.92 -2.33
CA LEU A 53 9.13 4.52 -1.23
C LEU A 53 10.47 3.82 -1.00
N LYS A 54 10.47 2.49 -1.03
CA LYS A 54 11.66 1.67 -0.82
C LYS A 54 12.68 1.87 -1.95
N GLU A 55 12.25 1.75 -3.19
CA GLU A 55 13.14 1.87 -4.36
C GLU A 55 13.73 3.27 -4.45
N LEU A 56 12.91 4.31 -4.29
CA LEU A 56 13.38 5.69 -4.25
C LEU A 56 14.38 5.92 -3.12
N GLY A 57 14.10 5.41 -1.91
CA GLY A 57 14.99 5.54 -0.76
C GLY A 57 16.35 4.87 -0.98
N GLN A 58 16.36 3.66 -1.54
CA GLN A 58 17.58 2.93 -1.87
C GLN A 58 18.41 3.66 -2.95
N THR A 59 17.75 4.14 -4.00
CA THR A 59 18.40 4.88 -5.09
C THR A 59 18.99 6.18 -4.58
N LEU A 60 18.27 6.90 -3.71
CA LEU A 60 18.76 8.13 -3.08
C LEU A 60 19.97 7.87 -2.18
N GLN A 61 19.90 6.83 -1.32
CA GLN A 61 21.01 6.45 -0.44
C GLN A 61 22.28 6.07 -1.24
N ALA A 62 22.13 5.30 -2.32
CA ALA A 62 23.22 4.94 -3.19
C ALA A 62 23.86 6.18 -3.85
N ALA A 63 23.06 7.12 -4.33
CA ALA A 63 23.56 8.36 -4.93
C ALA A 63 24.26 9.25 -3.90
N MET A 64 23.76 9.34 -2.68
CA MET A 64 24.40 10.06 -1.56
C MET A 64 25.76 9.44 -1.20
N ALA A 65 25.86 8.11 -1.18
CA ALA A 65 27.10 7.40 -0.88
C ALA A 65 28.16 7.58 -2.00
N ASN A 66 27.72 7.64 -3.26
CA ASN A 66 28.60 7.65 -4.44
C ASN A 66 29.00 9.05 -4.92
N GLY A 67 28.47 10.12 -4.38
CA GLY A 67 28.79 11.48 -4.87
C GLY A 67 28.08 12.59 -4.10
N GLY A 68 27.61 12.28 -2.92
CA GLY A 68 27.02 13.27 -2.01
C GLY A 68 25.69 13.85 -2.47
N PRO A 69 25.27 14.96 -1.82
CA PRO A 69 23.97 15.59 -2.08
C PRO A 69 23.84 16.11 -3.53
N GLU A 70 24.90 16.61 -4.13
CA GLU A 70 24.92 17.13 -5.49
C GLU A 70 24.56 16.04 -6.52
N ASN A 71 25.10 14.83 -6.34
CA ASN A 71 24.75 13.67 -7.17
C ASN A 71 23.31 13.23 -6.94
N ALA A 72 22.86 13.23 -5.69
CA ALA A 72 21.53 12.81 -5.30
C ALA A 72 20.41 13.72 -5.87
N ILE A 73 20.68 14.98 -6.20
CA ILE A 73 19.71 15.87 -6.87
C ILE A 73 19.29 15.30 -8.23
N GLY A 74 20.21 14.66 -8.96
CA GLY A 74 19.92 13.99 -10.22
C GLY A 74 18.90 12.87 -10.08
N VAL A 75 18.97 12.08 -9.02
CA VAL A 75 18.00 11.01 -8.70
C VAL A 75 16.59 11.57 -8.60
N CYS A 76 16.41 12.67 -7.90
CA CYS A 76 15.09 13.29 -7.74
C CYS A 76 14.51 13.79 -9.06
N LYS A 77 15.37 14.22 -10.01
CA LYS A 77 14.94 14.78 -11.29
C LYS A 77 14.64 13.73 -12.35
N THR A 78 15.43 12.67 -12.43
CA THR A 78 15.35 11.66 -13.49
C THR A 78 14.84 10.32 -12.99
N GLN A 79 15.48 9.72 -12.01
CA GLN A 79 15.17 8.35 -11.59
C GLN A 79 13.83 8.24 -10.83
N ALA A 80 13.48 9.23 -10.03
CA ALA A 80 12.23 9.17 -9.28
C ALA A 80 10.96 9.19 -10.17
N PRO A 81 10.88 9.97 -11.27
CA PRO A 81 9.82 9.83 -12.25
C PRO A 81 9.86 8.48 -12.99
N GLU A 82 11.04 7.95 -13.32
CA GLU A 82 11.19 6.66 -13.97
C GLU A 82 10.68 5.51 -13.09
N ILE A 83 11.01 5.50 -11.81
CA ILE A 83 10.49 4.51 -10.85
C ILE A 83 8.95 4.56 -10.82
N ALA A 84 8.37 5.75 -10.72
CA ALA A 84 6.92 5.93 -10.72
C ALA A 84 6.29 5.44 -12.03
N GLN A 85 6.88 5.74 -13.18
CA GLN A 85 6.42 5.30 -14.49
C GLN A 85 6.51 3.79 -14.66
N ASN A 86 7.60 3.17 -14.23
CA ASN A 86 7.79 1.72 -14.30
C ASN A 86 6.73 0.98 -13.47
N LEU A 87 6.48 1.43 -12.25
CA LEU A 87 5.43 0.87 -11.40
C LEU A 87 4.04 1.09 -12.03
N SER A 88 3.77 2.26 -12.58
CA SER A 88 2.50 2.56 -13.25
C SER A 88 2.24 1.64 -14.43
N THR A 89 3.24 1.46 -15.29
CA THR A 89 3.14 0.60 -16.49
C THR A 89 2.99 -0.87 -16.10
N LYS A 90 3.83 -1.34 -15.16
CA LYS A 90 3.82 -2.74 -14.70
C LYS A 90 2.49 -3.15 -14.12
N HIS A 91 1.85 -2.28 -13.35
CA HIS A 91 0.62 -2.59 -12.60
C HIS A 91 -0.65 -1.98 -13.22
N GLN A 92 -0.56 -1.31 -14.38
CA GLN A 92 -1.67 -0.69 -15.09
C GLN A 92 -2.50 0.28 -14.22
N LEU A 93 -1.79 1.13 -13.48
CA LEU A 93 -2.36 2.15 -12.59
C LEU A 93 -1.50 3.41 -12.64
N GLN A 94 -1.81 4.42 -11.85
CA GLN A 94 -1.01 5.65 -11.79
C GLN A 94 -0.29 5.73 -10.45
N VAL A 95 1.03 5.89 -10.49
CA VAL A 95 1.88 6.20 -9.33
C VAL A 95 2.49 7.57 -9.54
N ALA A 96 2.43 8.41 -8.51
CA ALA A 96 3.08 9.72 -8.52
C ALA A 96 3.55 10.10 -7.12
N ARG A 97 4.27 11.23 -7.04
CA ARG A 97 4.63 11.87 -5.77
C ARG A 97 4.21 13.32 -5.81
N VAL A 98 3.62 13.77 -4.72
CA VAL A 98 3.23 15.16 -4.51
C VAL A 98 3.87 15.70 -3.24
N GLY A 99 4.08 17.00 -3.17
CA GLY A 99 4.73 17.64 -2.03
C GLY A 99 3.85 18.71 -1.39
N THR A 100 4.04 18.91 -0.09
CA THR A 100 3.45 20.06 0.61
C THR A 100 4.02 21.38 0.07
N ARG A 101 5.30 21.36 -0.24
CA ARG A 101 6.02 22.40 -1.00
C ARG A 101 6.72 21.72 -2.17
N ALA A 102 6.33 22.07 -3.39
CA ALA A 102 6.84 21.40 -4.58
C ALA A 102 8.26 21.84 -4.92
N ARG A 103 9.18 20.88 -5.14
CA ARG A 103 10.47 21.13 -5.77
C ARG A 103 10.34 21.22 -7.28
N ASN A 104 9.65 20.26 -7.88
CA ASN A 104 9.27 20.31 -9.28
C ASN A 104 7.86 20.91 -9.38
N ALA A 105 7.79 22.14 -9.89
CA ALA A 105 6.54 22.90 -9.97
C ALA A 105 5.49 22.28 -10.93
N VAL A 106 5.94 21.42 -11.85
CA VAL A 106 5.03 20.75 -12.82
C VAL A 106 4.51 19.42 -12.29
N MET A 107 5.41 18.59 -11.73
CA MET A 107 5.08 17.20 -11.36
C MET A 107 4.76 17.02 -9.87
N GLY A 108 5.12 17.99 -9.04
CA GLY A 108 5.04 17.88 -7.58
C GLY A 108 3.83 18.57 -6.95
N GLN A 109 3.00 19.24 -7.74
CA GLN A 109 1.81 19.93 -7.23
C GLN A 109 0.67 18.94 -6.95
N PRO A 110 0.06 18.99 -5.76
CA PRO A 110 -1.09 18.17 -5.46
C PRO A 110 -2.35 18.72 -6.15
N ASN A 111 -3.21 17.84 -6.64
CA ASN A 111 -4.58 18.17 -6.99
C ASN A 111 -5.46 18.21 -5.71
N GLU A 112 -6.76 18.45 -5.86
CA GLU A 112 -7.69 18.66 -4.74
C GLU A 112 -7.70 17.50 -3.72
N TRP A 113 -7.88 16.25 -4.17
CA TRP A 113 -7.90 15.11 -3.24
C TRP A 113 -6.53 14.81 -2.62
N GLN A 114 -5.45 15.06 -3.36
CA GLN A 114 -4.08 14.91 -2.86
C GLN A 114 -3.74 15.97 -1.80
N ALA A 115 -4.20 17.20 -2.00
CA ALA A 115 -4.08 18.27 -1.02
C ALA A 115 -4.86 17.93 0.27
N LEU A 116 -6.06 17.35 0.14
CA LEU A 116 -6.84 16.85 1.27
C LEU A 116 -6.08 15.76 2.03
N ALA A 117 -5.49 14.79 1.32
CA ALA A 117 -4.67 13.73 1.93
C ALA A 117 -3.47 14.31 2.70
N LEU A 118 -2.75 15.26 2.10
CA LEU A 118 -1.63 15.93 2.75
C LEU A 118 -2.04 16.66 4.02
N LYS A 119 -3.16 17.39 4.00
CA LYS A 119 -3.70 18.06 5.19
C LYS A 119 -4.07 17.07 6.30
N GLN A 120 -4.65 15.93 5.98
CA GLN A 120 -4.93 14.89 6.96
C GLN A 120 -3.65 14.28 7.55
N PHE A 121 -2.63 14.09 6.73
CA PHE A 121 -1.33 13.59 7.19
C PHE A 121 -0.64 14.55 8.15
N GLU A 122 -0.66 15.86 7.86
CA GLU A 122 -0.12 16.89 8.76
C GLU A 122 -0.83 16.85 10.13
N ALA A 123 -2.16 16.78 10.13
CA ALA A 123 -2.93 16.72 11.38
C ALA A 123 -2.63 15.44 12.19
N ARG A 124 -2.53 14.29 11.54
CA ARG A 124 -2.22 13.00 12.19
C ARG A 124 -0.80 12.96 12.75
N LEU A 125 0.18 13.45 11.99
CA LEU A 125 1.57 13.58 12.47
C LEU A 125 1.67 14.52 13.66
N ALA A 126 0.97 15.66 13.62
CA ALA A 126 0.91 16.61 14.73
C ALA A 126 0.25 16.02 15.99
N SER A 127 -0.66 15.05 15.82
CA SER A 127 -1.28 14.29 16.92
C SER A 127 -0.39 13.16 17.46
N GLY A 128 0.79 12.94 16.86
CA GLY A 128 1.75 11.92 17.31
C GLY A 128 1.58 10.56 16.66
N ASP A 129 0.74 10.43 15.63
CA ASP A 129 0.62 9.18 14.88
C ASP A 129 1.93 8.83 14.18
N LYS A 130 2.25 7.53 14.15
CA LYS A 130 3.47 7.07 13.48
C LYS A 130 3.28 7.07 11.96
N PRO A 131 4.25 7.55 11.17
CA PRO A 131 4.11 7.64 9.71
C PRO A 131 3.71 6.34 9.00
N HIS A 132 4.14 5.19 9.53
CA HIS A 132 3.81 3.90 8.93
C HIS A 132 2.35 3.47 9.14
N ASP A 133 1.68 4.01 10.17
CA ASP A 133 0.26 3.74 10.48
C ASP A 133 -0.68 4.72 9.76
N ILE A 134 -0.12 5.70 9.04
CA ILE A 134 -0.91 6.72 8.34
C ILE A 134 -1.06 6.34 6.86
N GLU A 135 -2.29 6.34 6.39
CA GLU A 135 -2.65 6.25 4.98
C GLU A 135 -3.94 7.05 4.71
N PHE A 136 -4.14 7.41 3.46
CA PHE A 136 -5.38 7.99 2.95
C PHE A 136 -5.96 7.04 1.90
N VAL A 137 -7.26 6.76 2.04
CA VAL A 137 -8.01 5.91 1.11
C VAL A 137 -9.31 6.59 0.76
N GLN A 138 -9.60 6.68 -0.52
CA GLN A 138 -10.87 7.19 -1.03
C GLN A 138 -11.33 6.33 -2.21
N LEU A 139 -12.60 5.93 -2.19
CA LEU A 139 -13.28 5.37 -3.33
C LEU A 139 -14.22 6.43 -3.90
N THR A 140 -14.13 6.68 -5.21
CA THR A 140 -14.99 7.62 -5.91
C THR A 140 -15.51 7.01 -7.21
N LYS A 141 -16.61 7.51 -7.73
CA LYS A 141 -17.14 7.06 -9.02
C LYS A 141 -16.24 7.53 -10.15
N SER A 142 -15.97 6.65 -11.11
CA SER A 142 -15.23 6.94 -12.33
C SER A 142 -16.06 6.43 -13.51
N GLY A 143 -16.77 7.34 -14.18
CA GLY A 143 -17.72 6.96 -15.22
C GLY A 143 -19.01 6.36 -14.65
N ALA A 144 -19.70 5.57 -15.48
CA ALA A 144 -21.04 5.05 -15.16
C ALA A 144 -21.01 3.81 -14.24
N TYR A 145 -19.99 2.99 -14.33
CA TYR A 145 -19.94 1.67 -13.69
C TYR A 145 -18.66 1.40 -12.88
N ASP A 146 -17.61 2.20 -13.08
CA ASP A 146 -16.31 1.98 -12.46
C ASP A 146 -16.15 2.77 -11.17
N LEU A 147 -15.35 2.25 -10.26
CA LEU A 147 -14.86 2.95 -9.08
C LEU A 147 -13.38 3.29 -9.28
N GLU A 148 -13.00 4.47 -8.84
CA GLU A 148 -11.61 4.88 -8.74
C GLU A 148 -11.16 4.76 -7.28
N LEU A 149 -10.14 3.96 -7.05
CA LEU A 149 -9.43 3.88 -5.79
C LEU A 149 -8.30 4.91 -5.79
N ARG A 150 -8.34 5.84 -4.83
CA ARG A 150 -7.31 6.83 -4.53
C ARG A 150 -6.63 6.47 -3.24
N TYR A 151 -5.34 6.31 -3.29
CA TYR A 151 -4.51 5.96 -2.14
C TYR A 151 -3.35 6.93 -1.99
N ALA A 152 -3.02 7.31 -0.76
CA ALA A 152 -1.81 8.05 -0.48
C ALA A 152 -1.08 7.50 0.77
N LYS A 153 0.25 7.56 0.75
CA LYS A 153 1.16 7.20 1.83
C LYS A 153 2.09 8.37 2.12
N PRO A 154 2.24 8.82 3.37
CA PRO A 154 3.07 9.99 3.68
C PRO A 154 4.55 9.73 3.42
N ILE A 155 5.25 10.77 2.99
CA ILE A 155 6.70 10.86 2.93
C ILE A 155 7.13 11.81 4.04
N VAL A 156 7.82 11.28 5.04
CA VAL A 156 8.29 12.06 6.19
C VAL A 156 9.79 12.29 6.08
N MET A 157 10.21 13.49 6.43
CA MET A 157 11.60 13.91 6.39
C MET A 157 12.46 13.12 7.38
N GLN A 158 13.55 12.58 6.89
CA GLN A 158 14.61 11.99 7.70
C GLN A 158 15.80 12.96 7.82
N ALA A 159 16.70 12.72 8.75
CA ALA A 159 17.85 13.58 8.96
C ALA A 159 18.68 13.80 7.67
N MET A 160 18.92 12.74 6.88
CA MET A 160 19.64 12.84 5.61
C MET A 160 18.96 13.75 4.57
N CYS A 161 17.65 13.90 4.63
CA CYS A 161 16.88 14.69 3.66
C CYS A 161 17.16 16.20 3.81
N THR A 162 17.57 16.66 5.00
CA THR A 162 17.84 18.08 5.26
C THR A 162 19.07 18.60 4.53
N ALA A 163 19.95 17.73 4.02
CA ALA A 163 21.06 18.14 3.15
C ALA A 163 20.61 18.88 1.87
N CYS A 164 19.37 18.62 1.42
CA CYS A 164 18.77 19.26 0.24
C CYS A 164 17.43 19.96 0.53
N HIS A 165 16.82 19.69 1.67
CA HIS A 165 15.49 20.19 2.04
C HIS A 165 15.49 20.97 3.38
N GLY A 166 16.62 21.05 4.06
CA GLY A 166 16.78 21.79 5.32
C GLY A 166 16.68 23.30 5.15
N SER A 167 17.08 24.03 6.19
CA SER A 167 17.13 25.48 6.12
C SER A 167 18.23 25.96 5.15
N THR A 168 18.12 27.21 4.74
CA THR A 168 19.10 27.83 3.85
C THR A 168 20.52 27.78 4.42
N GLU A 169 20.69 27.85 5.74
CA GLU A 169 21.98 27.78 6.41
C GLU A 169 22.57 26.37 6.43
N GLN A 170 21.70 25.34 6.47
CA GLN A 170 22.13 23.93 6.49
C GLN A 170 22.53 23.39 5.12
N ILE A 171 21.94 23.93 4.05
CA ILE A 171 22.23 23.50 2.68
C ILE A 171 23.53 24.13 2.23
N THR A 172 24.51 23.32 1.81
CA THR A 172 25.81 23.82 1.35
C THR A 172 25.72 24.72 0.09
N PRO A 173 26.63 25.65 -0.15
CA PRO A 173 26.61 26.50 -1.35
C PRO A 173 26.59 25.72 -2.66
N SER A 174 27.32 24.61 -2.76
CA SER A 174 27.37 23.76 -3.95
C SER A 174 25.98 23.08 -4.23
N VAL A 175 25.33 22.60 -3.18
CA VAL A 175 23.99 22.03 -3.28
C VAL A 175 22.95 23.09 -3.68
N LYS A 176 23.02 24.29 -3.10
CA LYS A 176 22.15 25.43 -3.49
C LYS A 176 22.28 25.76 -4.97
N ALA A 177 23.52 25.97 -5.45
CA ALA A 177 23.76 26.26 -6.84
C ALA A 177 23.22 25.17 -7.78
N LYS A 178 23.37 23.88 -7.38
CA LYS A 178 22.85 22.77 -8.15
C LYS A 178 21.32 22.72 -8.13
N LEU A 179 20.68 23.01 -7.00
CA LEU A 179 19.22 23.09 -6.87
C LEU A 179 18.66 24.23 -7.71
N GLU A 180 19.24 25.42 -7.67
CA GLU A 180 18.84 26.57 -8.49
C GLU A 180 18.92 26.25 -10.00
N GLN A 181 20.01 25.59 -10.42
CA GLN A 181 20.16 25.16 -11.81
C GLN A 181 19.10 24.15 -12.25
N MET A 182 18.77 23.18 -11.37
CA MET A 182 17.90 22.05 -11.71
C MET A 182 16.43 22.34 -11.45
N TYR A 183 16.12 23.22 -10.51
CA TYR A 183 14.79 23.55 -10.03
C TYR A 183 14.66 25.05 -9.71
N PRO A 184 14.61 25.93 -10.69
CA PRO A 184 14.61 27.39 -10.47
C PRO A 184 13.41 27.91 -9.67
N ASN A 185 12.33 27.13 -9.57
CA ASN A 185 11.13 27.45 -8.81
C ASN A 185 10.96 26.55 -7.56
N ASP A 186 12.05 26.03 -7.00
CA ASP A 186 12.03 25.17 -5.82
C ASP A 186 11.39 25.85 -4.60
N LYS A 187 10.39 25.20 -4.02
CA LYS A 187 9.74 25.60 -2.78
C LYS A 187 10.05 24.65 -1.61
N ALA A 188 10.78 23.56 -1.88
CA ALA A 188 10.93 22.44 -0.95
C ALA A 188 12.16 22.62 -0.05
N VAL A 189 12.22 23.69 0.70
CA VAL A 189 13.27 24.04 1.69
C VAL A 189 12.63 24.26 3.08
N ASP A 190 13.45 24.47 4.10
CA ASP A 190 13.05 24.75 5.49
C ASP A 190 12.24 23.63 6.15
N TYR A 191 12.55 22.39 5.81
CA TYR A 191 12.03 21.22 6.49
C TYR A 191 12.95 20.76 7.62
N LYS A 192 12.33 20.17 8.65
CA LYS A 192 13.00 19.49 9.76
C LYS A 192 12.75 17.99 9.69
N PRO A 193 13.62 17.15 10.29
CA PRO A 193 13.30 15.73 10.48
C PRO A 193 11.96 15.58 11.21
N GLY A 194 11.12 14.68 10.68
CA GLY A 194 9.74 14.48 11.16
C GLY A 194 8.67 15.25 10.40
N ASP A 195 9.01 16.31 9.67
CA ASP A 195 8.04 17.07 8.88
C ASP A 195 7.48 16.24 7.72
N LEU A 196 6.21 16.49 7.38
CA LEU A 196 5.60 15.93 6.17
C LEU A 196 6.23 16.57 4.92
N ARG A 197 6.96 15.79 4.15
CA ARG A 197 7.52 16.24 2.85
C ARG A 197 6.49 16.20 1.73
N GLY A 198 5.56 15.25 1.81
CA GLY A 198 4.59 14.98 0.77
C GLY A 198 4.02 13.58 0.87
N ALA A 199 3.59 13.02 -0.26
CA ALA A 199 3.06 11.67 -0.33
C ALA A 199 3.44 10.94 -1.62
N VAL A 200 3.55 9.63 -1.55
CA VAL A 200 3.31 8.76 -2.71
C VAL A 200 1.81 8.63 -2.87
N VAL A 201 1.33 8.81 -4.08
CA VAL A 201 -0.07 8.68 -4.45
C VAL A 201 -0.25 7.60 -5.51
N VAL A 202 -1.28 6.79 -5.35
CA VAL A 202 -1.64 5.73 -6.30
C VAL A 202 -3.12 5.88 -6.65
N THR A 203 -3.41 5.84 -7.94
CA THR A 203 -4.78 5.86 -8.46
C THR A 203 -5.00 4.68 -9.39
N ARG A 204 -6.09 3.93 -9.17
CA ARG A 204 -6.46 2.80 -10.04
C ARG A 204 -7.96 2.72 -10.26
N ILE A 205 -8.35 2.28 -11.44
CA ILE A 205 -9.74 1.97 -11.75
C ILE A 205 -10.02 0.54 -11.28
N LEU A 206 -11.10 0.38 -10.55
CA LEU A 206 -11.67 -0.89 -10.15
C LEU A 206 -12.86 -1.16 -11.07
N SER A 207 -12.64 -1.98 -12.11
CA SER A 207 -13.73 -2.41 -13.00
C SER A 207 -14.56 -3.50 -12.32
N ASN A 208 -15.87 -3.42 -12.46
CA ASN A 208 -16.83 -4.42 -11.96
C ASN A 208 -16.74 -5.74 -12.71
#